data_1d19f4db536682c628182719276d7057
#
_entry.id   1d19f4db536682c628182719276d7057
#
_cell.length_a   1.000
_cell.length_b   1.000
_cell.length_c   1.000
_cell.angle_alpha   90.00
_cell.angle_beta   90.00
_cell.angle_gamma   90.00
#
_symmetry.space_group_name_H-M   'P 1'
#
loop_
_entity.id
_entity.type
_entity.pdbx_description
1 polymer ?
#
loop_
_entity_poly.entity_id
_entity_poly.type
_entity_poly.pdbx_seq_one_letter_code
_entity_poly.pdbx_strand_id
1 'polypeptide(L)'
;MLSMIEKFGERKAKIFIEQSAKYREDWRHKWGFDTPETSIHSDEEQAERWVADLDKKNIERVNFVMGGGNDNLAKIVKMHPDRFTGFAHHDLFAPNAAEELERAVTKLGLRGFKLLSSGLIRNIDDKDAYPVWEMAEKLEIPVLIHFGVLGGGGGPARNLHNLDPLSLWEVAASYPTLKFVIPHFGACYFRELLQLCWACPNVMIDTSGSNQWMAWMPYKLTLRDLFLKCLETIGADRIVFATDSSYFPRGFSENYLREQIREVRAIGVEDNTVDKIFYKNAARLLKLEG
;
A
#
# COMPACT_ATOMS: atom_id res chain seq x y z
N MET A 1 3.81 9.28 18.50
CA MET A 1 4.25 10.22 19.54
C MET A 1 5.10 9.53 20.61
N LEU A 2 4.65 8.49 21.28
CA LEU A 2 5.41 7.78 22.32
C LEU A 2 6.81 7.35 21.85
N SER A 3 6.96 6.69 20.72
CA SER A 3 8.26 6.25 20.17
C SER A 3 9.24 7.41 19.88
N MET A 4 8.75 8.60 19.57
CA MET A 4 9.57 9.79 19.38
C MET A 4 10.07 10.35 20.70
N ILE A 5 9.20 10.35 21.72
CA ILE A 5 9.55 10.79 23.07
C ILE A 5 10.62 9.87 23.67
N GLU A 6 10.43 8.56 23.52
CA GLU A 6 11.41 7.57 23.99
C GLU A 6 12.77 7.73 23.31
N LYS A 7 12.78 8.02 22.00
CA LYS A 7 14.03 8.12 21.22
C LYS A 7 14.76 9.46 21.39
N PHE A 8 14.04 10.58 21.49
CA PHE A 8 14.61 11.93 21.40
C PHE A 8 14.35 12.82 22.62
N GLY A 9 13.53 12.37 23.56
CA GLY A 9 13.02 13.16 24.68
C GLY A 9 11.88 14.09 24.28
N GLU A 10 11.07 14.48 25.26
CA GLU A 10 9.80 15.20 25.06
C GLU A 10 9.96 16.52 24.28
N ARG A 11 10.95 17.35 24.64
CA ARG A 11 11.21 18.64 23.98
C ARG A 11 11.48 18.49 22.48
N LYS A 12 12.38 17.56 22.09
CA LYS A 12 12.75 17.35 20.69
C LYS A 12 11.60 16.72 19.91
N ALA A 13 10.87 15.79 20.53
CA ALA A 13 9.69 15.16 19.93
C ALA A 13 8.62 16.21 19.63
N LYS A 14 8.34 17.15 20.54
CA LYS A 14 7.39 18.25 20.34
C LYS A 14 7.79 19.13 19.16
N ILE A 15 9.04 19.58 19.11
CA ILE A 15 9.55 20.42 18.00
C ILE A 15 9.41 19.67 16.66
N PHE A 16 9.79 18.41 16.61
CA PHE A 16 9.66 17.61 15.39
C PHE A 16 8.21 17.47 14.92
N ILE A 17 7.28 17.24 15.86
CA ILE A 17 5.84 17.12 15.57
C ILE A 17 5.30 18.44 15.01
N GLU A 18 5.65 19.57 15.61
CA GLU A 18 5.22 20.91 15.16
C GLU A 18 5.77 21.22 13.76
N GLN A 19 7.05 20.96 13.52
CA GLN A 19 7.66 21.15 12.20
C GLN A 19 7.05 20.22 11.15
N SER A 20 6.81 18.96 11.50
CA SER A 20 6.18 17.99 10.60
C SER A 20 4.73 18.35 10.29
N ALA A 21 3.98 18.91 11.24
CA ALA A 21 2.61 19.37 11.03
C ALA A 21 2.55 20.52 10.03
N LYS A 22 3.43 21.54 10.21
CA LYS A 22 3.56 22.65 9.27
C LYS A 22 3.94 22.18 7.88
N TYR A 23 4.95 21.32 7.77
CA TYR A 23 5.38 20.77 6.49
C TYR A 23 4.26 20.01 5.75
N ARG A 24 3.42 19.25 6.49
CA ARG A 24 2.26 18.55 5.91
C ARG A 24 1.21 19.51 5.38
N GLU A 25 0.97 20.60 6.08
CA GLU A 25 0.02 21.62 5.65
C GLU A 25 0.50 22.33 4.39
N ASP A 26 1.77 22.76 4.37
CA ASP A 26 2.41 23.36 3.20
C ASP A 26 2.38 22.40 2.00
N TRP A 27 2.61 21.09 2.22
CA TRP A 27 2.52 20.05 1.20
C TRP A 27 1.10 19.89 0.64
N ARG A 28 0.08 19.84 1.51
CA ARG A 28 -1.33 19.78 1.07
C ARG A 28 -1.69 20.99 0.22
N HIS A 29 -1.33 22.17 0.65
CA HIS A 29 -1.56 23.41 -0.08
C HIS A 29 -0.90 23.40 -1.45
N LYS A 30 0.38 23.03 -1.49
CA LYS A 30 1.17 22.98 -2.73
C LYS A 30 0.56 22.05 -3.77
N TRP A 31 0.02 20.92 -3.34
CA TRP A 31 -0.47 19.86 -4.22
C TRP A 31 -1.99 19.75 -4.29
N GLY A 32 -2.71 20.68 -3.69
CA GLY A 32 -4.17 20.73 -3.75
C GLY A 32 -4.87 19.53 -3.09
N PHE A 33 -4.30 18.98 -2.01
CA PHE A 33 -4.93 17.89 -1.29
C PHE A 33 -5.98 18.39 -0.32
N ASP A 34 -7.10 17.67 -0.29
CA ASP A 34 -8.16 17.94 0.69
C ASP A 34 -7.63 17.84 2.13
N THR A 35 -8.13 18.72 2.98
CA THR A 35 -7.89 18.61 4.42
C THR A 35 -8.79 17.51 4.98
N PRO A 36 -8.23 16.53 5.70
CA PRO A 36 -9.05 15.53 6.38
C PRO A 36 -10.06 16.20 7.32
N GLU A 37 -11.28 15.69 7.33
CA GLU A 37 -12.27 16.12 8.31
C GLU A 37 -11.81 15.79 9.74
N THR A 38 -12.28 16.55 10.70
CA THR A 38 -11.98 16.36 12.13
C THR A 38 -13.12 15.68 12.88
N SER A 39 -14.25 15.46 12.22
CA SER A 39 -15.40 14.73 12.78
C SER A 39 -15.04 13.30 13.09
N ILE A 40 -15.43 12.82 14.27
CA ILE A 40 -15.26 11.43 14.67
C ILE A 40 -16.57 10.72 14.35
N HIS A 41 -16.47 9.63 13.60
CA HIS A 41 -17.57 8.77 13.22
C HIS A 41 -17.34 7.35 13.76
N SER A 42 -18.41 6.60 14.00
CA SER A 42 -18.29 5.19 14.29
C SER A 42 -17.80 4.40 13.07
N ASP A 43 -17.33 3.18 13.27
CA ASP A 43 -16.93 2.29 12.16
C ASP A 43 -18.12 1.98 11.24
N GLU A 44 -19.31 1.85 11.79
CA GLU A 44 -20.56 1.64 11.06
C GLU A 44 -20.87 2.86 10.16
N GLU A 45 -20.85 4.07 10.73
CA GLU A 45 -21.06 5.30 9.95
C GLU A 45 -20.02 5.47 8.85
N GLN A 46 -18.75 5.16 9.13
CA GLN A 46 -17.68 5.23 8.13
C GLN A 46 -17.89 4.18 7.02
N ALA A 47 -18.31 2.97 7.36
CA ALA A 47 -18.61 1.93 6.38
C ALA A 47 -19.72 2.38 5.42
N GLU A 48 -20.83 2.91 5.95
CA GLU A 48 -21.93 3.45 5.12
C GLU A 48 -21.47 4.62 4.22
N ARG A 49 -20.65 5.52 4.74
CA ARG A 49 -20.09 6.63 3.97
C ARG A 49 -19.21 6.12 2.82
N TRP A 50 -18.40 5.09 3.07
CA TRP A 50 -17.61 4.47 2.01
C TRP A 50 -18.50 3.84 0.95
N VAL A 51 -19.53 3.10 1.31
CA VAL A 51 -20.48 2.51 0.35
C VAL A 51 -21.14 3.61 -0.49
N ALA A 52 -21.66 4.65 0.15
CA ALA A 52 -22.27 5.77 -0.57
C ALA A 52 -21.29 6.49 -1.52
N ASP A 53 -20.03 6.64 -1.14
CA ASP A 53 -18.99 7.24 -1.98
C ASP A 53 -18.66 6.34 -3.18
N LEU A 54 -18.56 5.02 -2.97
CA LEU A 54 -18.34 4.05 -4.04
C LEU A 54 -19.51 4.01 -5.04
N ASP A 55 -20.75 4.03 -4.55
CA ASP A 55 -21.95 4.06 -5.41
C ASP A 55 -21.98 5.32 -6.28
N LYS A 56 -21.73 6.48 -5.66
CA LYS A 56 -21.65 7.76 -6.36
C LYS A 56 -20.60 7.77 -7.49
N LYS A 57 -19.49 7.04 -7.30
CA LYS A 57 -18.36 6.99 -8.22
C LYS A 57 -18.37 5.77 -9.14
N ASN A 58 -19.42 4.94 -9.04
CA ASN A 58 -19.55 3.69 -9.79
C ASN A 58 -18.34 2.75 -9.59
N ILE A 59 -17.90 2.62 -8.35
CA ILE A 59 -16.83 1.71 -7.95
C ILE A 59 -17.44 0.50 -7.28
N GLU A 60 -17.16 -0.68 -7.79
CA GLU A 60 -17.74 -1.93 -7.30
C GLU A 60 -17.21 -2.29 -5.91
N ARG A 61 -15.89 -2.25 -5.72
CA ARG A 61 -15.25 -2.79 -4.51
C ARG A 61 -13.96 -2.04 -4.15
N VAL A 62 -13.64 -2.05 -2.87
CA VAL A 62 -12.33 -1.59 -2.36
C VAL A 62 -11.69 -2.63 -1.45
N ASN A 63 -10.37 -2.64 -1.42
CA ASN A 63 -9.57 -3.40 -0.46
C ASN A 63 -8.90 -2.46 0.54
N PHE A 64 -9.24 -2.60 1.81
CA PHE A 64 -8.59 -1.86 2.89
C PHE A 64 -7.34 -2.59 3.36
N VAL A 65 -6.22 -1.88 3.40
CA VAL A 65 -4.93 -2.48 3.79
C VAL A 65 -4.56 -2.22 5.26
N MET A 66 -5.33 -1.41 5.96
CA MET A 66 -5.21 -1.14 7.41
C MET A 66 -6.57 -0.66 7.94
N GLY A 67 -6.89 -0.96 9.20
CA GLY A 67 -8.20 -0.60 9.76
C GLY A 67 -8.31 -0.80 11.27
N GLY A 68 -7.31 -0.35 12.06
CA GLY A 68 -7.39 -0.41 13.52
C GLY A 68 -7.16 -1.80 14.15
N GLY A 69 -6.43 -2.66 13.42
CA GLY A 69 -6.16 -4.06 13.82
C GLY A 69 -7.01 -5.06 13.06
N ASN A 70 -6.60 -6.34 13.12
CA ASN A 70 -7.20 -7.41 12.31
C ASN A 70 -8.68 -7.66 12.63
N ASP A 71 -9.02 -7.73 13.92
CA ASP A 71 -10.39 -7.97 14.36
C ASP A 71 -11.33 -6.82 13.98
N ASN A 72 -10.87 -5.58 14.14
CA ASN A 72 -11.65 -4.41 13.78
C ASN A 72 -11.87 -4.33 12.27
N LEU A 73 -10.81 -4.49 11.48
CA LEU A 73 -10.95 -4.48 10.03
C LEU A 73 -11.86 -5.62 9.53
N ALA A 74 -11.75 -6.81 10.10
CA ALA A 74 -12.63 -7.93 9.77
C ALA A 74 -14.10 -7.64 10.08
N LYS A 75 -14.38 -6.94 11.21
CA LYS A 75 -15.74 -6.48 11.55
C LYS A 75 -16.27 -5.51 10.49
N ILE A 76 -15.47 -4.53 10.07
CA ILE A 76 -15.83 -3.55 9.03
C ILE A 76 -16.09 -4.25 7.68
N VAL A 77 -15.21 -5.15 7.26
CA VAL A 77 -15.36 -5.91 6.01
C VAL A 77 -16.66 -6.73 6.00
N LYS A 78 -17.01 -7.34 7.13
CA LYS A 78 -18.24 -8.14 7.26
C LYS A 78 -19.54 -7.33 7.17
N MET A 79 -19.50 -6.01 7.35
CA MET A 79 -20.69 -5.16 7.18
C MET A 79 -21.12 -5.10 5.70
N HIS A 80 -20.16 -5.07 4.78
CA HIS A 80 -20.40 -5.00 3.34
C HIS A 80 -19.45 -5.94 2.57
N PRO A 81 -19.62 -7.27 2.69
CA PRO A 81 -18.67 -8.25 2.13
C PRO A 81 -18.58 -8.24 0.60
N ASP A 82 -19.62 -7.73 -0.06
CA ASP A 82 -19.64 -7.54 -1.52
C ASP A 82 -18.93 -6.26 -1.99
N ARG A 83 -18.65 -5.35 -1.05
CA ARG A 83 -18.05 -4.05 -1.34
C ARG A 83 -16.65 -3.91 -0.76
N PHE A 84 -16.35 -4.63 0.30
CA PHE A 84 -15.11 -4.50 1.06
C PHE A 84 -14.33 -5.80 1.12
N THR A 85 -13.03 -5.69 0.99
CA THR A 85 -12.05 -6.71 1.41
C THR A 85 -11.00 -6.06 2.30
N GLY A 86 -10.18 -6.85 2.98
CA GLY A 86 -9.18 -6.31 3.89
C GLY A 86 -7.92 -7.15 3.96
N PHE A 87 -6.80 -6.51 4.30
CA PHE A 87 -5.53 -7.16 4.59
C PHE A 87 -5.23 -7.15 6.08
N ALA A 88 -4.67 -8.25 6.58
CA ALA A 88 -4.11 -8.30 7.92
C ALA A 88 -2.95 -7.30 8.05
N HIS A 89 -2.79 -6.73 9.23
CA HIS A 89 -1.67 -5.86 9.57
C HIS A 89 -1.32 -6.03 11.04
N HIS A 90 -0.13 -6.53 11.31
CA HIS A 90 0.43 -6.68 12.66
C HIS A 90 1.96 -6.66 12.60
N ASP A 91 2.61 -6.69 13.75
CA ASP A 91 4.08 -6.70 13.84
C ASP A 91 4.64 -8.00 13.28
N LEU A 92 5.50 -7.88 12.25
CA LEU A 92 6.17 -9.00 11.60
C LEU A 92 7.01 -9.87 12.56
N PHE A 93 7.54 -9.26 13.61
CA PHE A 93 8.42 -9.89 14.58
C PHE A 93 7.74 -10.19 15.93
N ALA A 94 6.41 -10.11 15.99
CA ALA A 94 5.69 -10.58 17.17
C ALA A 94 5.88 -12.11 17.36
N PRO A 95 6.00 -12.61 18.59
CA PRO A 95 6.26 -14.03 18.84
C PRO A 95 5.24 -14.99 18.19
N ASN A 96 4.02 -14.54 17.96
CA ASN A 96 2.92 -15.29 17.35
C ASN A 96 2.49 -14.70 15.99
N ALA A 97 3.39 -14.04 15.26
CA ALA A 97 3.02 -13.33 14.02
C ALA A 97 2.47 -14.26 12.93
N ALA A 98 3.04 -15.46 12.79
CA ALA A 98 2.57 -16.44 11.79
C ALA A 98 1.19 -17.00 12.15
N GLU A 99 0.96 -17.34 13.42
CA GLU A 99 -0.34 -17.82 13.91
C GLU A 99 -1.41 -16.73 13.82
N GLU A 100 -1.05 -15.48 14.09
CA GLU A 100 -1.98 -14.36 13.92
C GLU A 100 -2.33 -14.14 12.45
N LEU A 101 -1.38 -14.31 11.53
CA LEU A 101 -1.65 -14.26 10.10
C LEU A 101 -2.60 -15.39 9.68
N GLU A 102 -2.35 -16.62 10.12
CA GLU A 102 -3.25 -17.76 9.86
C GLU A 102 -4.65 -17.48 10.38
N ARG A 103 -4.78 -16.98 11.63
CA ARG A 103 -6.06 -16.60 12.22
C ARG A 103 -6.76 -15.51 11.40
N ALA A 104 -6.04 -14.46 11.04
CA ALA A 104 -6.59 -13.33 10.30
C ALA A 104 -7.18 -13.76 8.95
N VAL A 105 -6.54 -14.69 8.27
CA VAL A 105 -7.02 -15.19 6.98
C VAL A 105 -8.13 -16.24 7.17
N THR A 106 -7.89 -17.27 7.98
CA THR A 106 -8.78 -18.45 8.05
C THR A 106 -10.02 -18.22 8.92
N LYS A 107 -9.94 -17.39 9.96
CA LYS A 107 -11.04 -17.12 10.90
C LYS A 107 -11.69 -15.77 10.69
N LEU A 108 -10.91 -14.76 10.32
CA LEU A 108 -11.42 -13.41 10.14
C LEU A 108 -11.81 -13.10 8.70
N GLY A 109 -11.28 -13.85 7.70
CA GLY A 109 -11.60 -13.71 6.29
C GLY A 109 -10.83 -12.59 5.58
N LEU A 110 -9.71 -12.13 6.16
CA LEU A 110 -8.83 -11.17 5.50
C LEU A 110 -8.06 -11.86 4.36
N ARG A 111 -7.75 -11.11 3.29
CA ARG A 111 -7.30 -11.67 2.02
C ARG A 111 -5.85 -11.38 1.66
N GLY A 112 -5.07 -10.85 2.57
CA GLY A 112 -3.66 -10.53 2.35
C GLY A 112 -3.00 -10.03 3.61
N PHE A 113 -1.73 -9.67 3.50
CA PHE A 113 -0.94 -9.11 4.60
C PHE A 113 -0.31 -7.78 4.21
N LYS A 114 -0.39 -6.78 5.10
CA LYS A 114 0.17 -5.44 4.89
C LYS A 114 1.32 -5.18 5.84
N LEU A 115 2.42 -4.67 5.29
CA LEU A 115 3.58 -4.21 6.06
C LEU A 115 3.99 -2.78 5.68
N LEU A 116 4.53 -2.08 6.67
CA LEU A 116 5.24 -0.81 6.53
C LEU A 116 6.71 -1.07 6.85
N SER A 117 7.52 -1.33 5.84
CA SER A 117 8.94 -1.75 6.02
C SER A 117 9.76 -0.72 6.78
N SER A 118 9.53 0.57 6.51
CA SER A 118 10.20 1.67 7.22
C SER A 118 9.90 1.73 8.72
N GLY A 119 8.82 1.09 9.18
CA GLY A 119 8.42 0.98 10.58
C GLY A 119 9.08 -0.18 11.32
N LEU A 120 9.66 -1.13 10.61
CA LEU A 120 10.34 -2.28 11.21
C LEU A 120 11.64 -1.85 11.87
N ILE A 121 11.95 -2.43 13.03
CA ILE A 121 13.22 -2.20 13.75
C ILE A 121 14.32 -3.10 13.18
N ARG A 122 13.96 -4.33 12.82
CA ARG A 122 14.85 -5.35 12.25
C ARG A 122 14.76 -5.34 10.74
N ASN A 123 15.71 -5.97 10.05
CA ASN A 123 15.69 -6.12 8.62
C ASN A 123 14.50 -6.98 8.18
N ILE A 124 13.89 -6.63 7.05
CA ILE A 124 12.76 -7.38 6.50
C ILE A 124 13.16 -8.81 6.06
N ASP A 125 14.42 -9.00 5.72
CA ASP A 125 15.05 -10.26 5.33
C ASP A 125 15.61 -11.06 6.52
N ASP A 126 15.38 -10.59 7.75
CA ASP A 126 15.79 -11.33 8.97
C ASP A 126 15.05 -12.67 9.05
N LYS A 127 15.78 -13.73 9.36
CA LYS A 127 15.26 -15.11 9.38
C LYS A 127 14.15 -15.35 10.38
N ASP A 128 14.05 -14.54 11.44
CA ASP A 128 12.94 -14.63 12.39
C ASP A 128 11.59 -14.19 11.76
N ALA A 129 11.59 -13.52 10.59
CA ALA A 129 10.39 -13.24 9.82
C ALA A 129 9.94 -14.42 8.92
N TYR A 130 10.81 -15.41 8.69
CA TYR A 130 10.54 -16.50 7.73
C TYR A 130 9.27 -17.29 8.05
N PRO A 131 8.92 -17.60 9.32
CA PRO A 131 7.65 -18.27 9.63
C PRO A 131 6.40 -17.53 9.09
N VAL A 132 6.47 -16.18 9.02
CA VAL A 132 5.37 -15.37 8.46
C VAL A 132 5.32 -15.47 6.94
N TRP A 133 6.48 -15.50 6.28
CA TRP A 133 6.55 -15.68 4.82
C TRP A 133 6.08 -17.07 4.41
N GLU A 134 6.49 -18.11 5.14
CA GLU A 134 6.03 -19.49 4.94
C GLU A 134 4.51 -19.60 5.13
N MET A 135 3.96 -18.94 6.15
CA MET A 135 2.53 -18.92 6.41
C MET A 135 1.77 -18.18 5.29
N ALA A 136 2.27 -17.03 4.84
CA ALA A 136 1.65 -16.28 3.74
C ALA A 136 1.65 -17.08 2.44
N GLU A 137 2.74 -17.79 2.13
CA GLU A 137 2.85 -18.67 0.97
C GLU A 137 1.89 -19.86 1.08
N LYS A 138 1.83 -20.55 2.23
CA LYS A 138 0.89 -21.65 2.52
C LYS A 138 -0.57 -21.24 2.35
N LEU A 139 -0.92 -20.01 2.75
CA LEU A 139 -2.26 -19.45 2.62
C LEU A 139 -2.54 -18.89 1.23
N GLU A 140 -1.52 -18.83 0.37
CA GLU A 140 -1.60 -18.26 -0.99
C GLU A 140 -2.19 -16.84 -1.00
N ILE A 141 -1.77 -16.00 -0.07
CA ILE A 141 -2.22 -14.61 0.04
C ILE A 141 -1.15 -13.64 -0.43
N PRO A 142 -1.51 -12.48 -1.02
CA PRO A 142 -0.53 -11.45 -1.34
C PRO A 142 -0.02 -10.73 -0.10
N VAL A 143 1.23 -10.28 -0.18
CA VAL A 143 1.85 -9.41 0.84
C VAL A 143 2.14 -8.04 0.22
N LEU A 144 1.48 -6.99 0.73
CA LEU A 144 1.68 -5.62 0.30
C LEU A 144 2.64 -4.92 1.24
N ILE A 145 3.80 -4.49 0.73
CA ILE A 145 4.89 -3.92 1.54
C ILE A 145 5.19 -2.50 1.06
N HIS A 146 4.97 -1.51 1.92
CA HIS A 146 5.37 -0.14 1.66
C HIS A 146 6.87 0.02 1.92
N PHE A 147 7.63 0.33 0.88
CA PHE A 147 9.02 0.78 0.93
C PHE A 147 9.11 2.29 0.76
N GLY A 148 10.29 2.86 0.94
CA GLY A 148 10.51 4.29 0.89
C GLY A 148 10.06 5.04 2.15
N VAL A 149 10.12 6.35 2.08
CA VAL A 149 9.68 7.20 3.19
C VAL A 149 8.16 7.29 3.24
N LEU A 150 7.59 7.26 4.43
CA LEU A 150 6.17 7.46 4.62
C LEU A 150 5.82 8.92 4.36
N GLY A 151 4.90 9.16 3.43
CA GLY A 151 4.36 10.48 3.16
C GLY A 151 3.58 11.05 4.34
N GLY A 152 3.35 12.38 4.33
CA GLY A 152 2.48 13.03 5.29
C GLY A 152 2.91 12.98 6.75
N GLY A 153 4.16 12.60 7.06
CA GLY A 153 4.70 12.64 8.42
C GLY A 153 4.61 11.31 9.18
N GLY A 154 4.81 10.21 8.51
CA GLY A 154 4.95 8.88 9.12
C GLY A 154 6.13 8.74 10.10
N GLY A 155 6.85 9.84 10.34
CA GLY A 155 8.02 9.85 11.21
C GLY A 155 9.31 9.36 10.51
N PRO A 156 10.46 9.44 11.18
CA PRO A 156 11.71 8.92 10.65
C PRO A 156 11.66 7.40 10.56
N ALA A 157 12.25 6.85 9.49
CA ALA A 157 12.43 5.42 9.35
C ALA A 157 13.18 4.85 10.55
N ARG A 158 12.75 3.69 11.03
CA ARG A 158 13.39 2.98 12.15
C ARG A 158 14.63 2.22 11.71
N ASN A 159 14.58 1.71 10.47
CA ASN A 159 15.69 1.00 9.83
C ASN A 159 15.82 1.47 8.39
N LEU A 160 16.95 2.08 8.04
CA LEU A 160 17.19 2.63 6.69
C LEU A 160 17.34 1.54 5.63
N HIS A 161 17.82 0.34 6.00
CA HIS A 161 17.88 -0.81 5.10
C HIS A 161 16.51 -1.15 4.51
N ASN A 162 15.46 -1.04 5.31
CA ASN A 162 14.10 -1.34 4.92
C ASN A 162 13.41 -0.24 4.09
N LEU A 163 14.11 0.83 3.71
CA LEU A 163 13.57 1.83 2.76
C LEU A 163 13.70 1.37 1.32
N ASP A 164 14.75 0.63 1.01
CA ASP A 164 15.05 0.14 -0.33
C ASP A 164 14.31 -1.19 -0.59
N PRO A 165 13.50 -1.30 -1.65
CA PRO A 165 12.82 -2.55 -2.00
C PRO A 165 13.78 -3.69 -2.35
N LEU A 166 15.04 -3.42 -2.71
CA LEU A 166 16.05 -4.47 -2.92
C LEU A 166 16.35 -5.28 -1.65
N SER A 167 16.04 -4.75 -0.46
CA SER A 167 16.11 -5.51 0.80
C SER A 167 15.16 -6.73 0.82
N LEU A 168 14.16 -6.77 -0.06
CA LEU A 168 13.24 -7.91 -0.19
C LEU A 168 13.79 -9.04 -1.09
N TRP A 169 14.91 -8.85 -1.77
CA TRP A 169 15.39 -9.76 -2.81
C TRP A 169 15.51 -11.21 -2.36
N GLU A 170 16.21 -11.45 -1.25
CA GLU A 170 16.41 -12.81 -0.71
C GLU A 170 15.07 -13.47 -0.34
N VAL A 171 14.18 -12.72 0.30
CA VAL A 171 12.85 -13.21 0.66
C VAL A 171 12.01 -13.53 -0.58
N ALA A 172 11.96 -12.63 -1.55
CA ALA A 172 11.19 -12.86 -2.78
C ALA A 172 11.71 -14.05 -3.60
N ALA A 173 13.03 -14.24 -3.62
CA ALA A 173 13.65 -15.40 -4.28
C ALA A 173 13.41 -16.72 -3.52
N SER A 174 13.35 -16.66 -2.19
CA SER A 174 13.13 -17.85 -1.34
C SER A 174 11.68 -18.34 -1.37
N TYR A 175 10.72 -17.46 -1.66
CA TYR A 175 9.28 -17.76 -1.71
C TYR A 175 8.69 -17.41 -3.09
N PRO A 176 9.02 -18.17 -4.16
CA PRO A 176 8.71 -17.79 -5.54
C PRO A 176 7.21 -17.84 -5.88
N THR A 177 6.40 -18.54 -5.11
CA THR A 177 4.94 -18.60 -5.29
C THR A 177 4.20 -17.50 -4.55
N LEU A 178 4.82 -16.92 -3.48
CA LEU A 178 4.28 -15.81 -2.72
C LEU A 178 4.28 -14.52 -3.56
N LYS A 179 3.15 -13.84 -3.64
CA LYS A 179 3.03 -12.57 -4.38
C LYS A 179 3.32 -11.39 -3.47
N PHE A 180 4.36 -10.64 -3.81
CA PHE A 180 4.69 -9.38 -3.16
C PHE A 180 4.19 -8.21 -4.00
N VAL A 181 3.54 -7.24 -3.37
CA VAL A 181 3.02 -6.04 -4.02
C VAL A 181 3.70 -4.82 -3.41
N ILE A 182 4.35 -4.02 -4.23
CA ILE A 182 5.07 -2.81 -3.78
C ILE A 182 4.30 -1.58 -4.26
N PRO A 183 3.71 -0.78 -3.34
CA PRO A 183 2.88 0.35 -3.69
C PRO A 183 3.68 1.59 -4.12
N HIS A 184 2.95 2.54 -4.72
CA HIS A 184 3.43 3.88 -5.09
C HIS A 184 4.62 3.86 -6.06
N PHE A 185 4.67 2.87 -6.95
CA PHE A 185 5.83 2.65 -7.85
C PHE A 185 7.17 2.65 -7.08
N GLY A 186 7.16 2.17 -5.83
CA GLY A 186 8.36 2.12 -4.97
C GLY A 186 8.71 3.40 -4.22
N ALA A 187 7.87 4.46 -4.27
CA ALA A 187 8.01 5.69 -3.47
C ALA A 187 9.44 6.26 -3.42
N CYS A 188 9.98 6.67 -4.55
CA CYS A 188 11.34 7.14 -4.85
C CYS A 188 12.37 6.06 -5.23
N TYR A 189 12.15 4.81 -4.86
CA TYR A 189 13.03 3.67 -5.20
C TYR A 189 12.55 2.97 -6.48
N PHE A 190 12.12 3.76 -7.47
CA PHE A 190 11.51 3.22 -8.69
C PHE A 190 12.47 2.35 -9.51
N ARG A 191 13.72 2.78 -9.65
CA ARG A 191 14.77 2.03 -10.35
C ARG A 191 15.06 0.70 -9.63
N GLU A 192 15.21 0.74 -8.33
CA GLU A 192 15.45 -0.41 -7.45
C GLU A 192 14.28 -1.39 -7.51
N LEU A 193 13.04 -0.87 -7.51
CA LEU A 193 11.84 -1.68 -7.69
C LEU A 193 11.82 -2.39 -9.04
N LEU A 194 12.15 -1.72 -10.14
CA LEU A 194 12.21 -2.36 -11.46
C LEU A 194 13.28 -3.47 -11.51
N GLN A 195 14.43 -3.26 -10.87
CA GLN A 195 15.48 -4.28 -10.74
C GLN A 195 14.97 -5.50 -9.96
N LEU A 196 14.31 -5.27 -8.83
CA LEU A 196 13.70 -6.34 -8.04
C LEU A 196 12.65 -7.11 -8.84
N CYS A 197 11.75 -6.40 -9.51
CA CYS A 197 10.70 -7.00 -10.34
C CYS A 197 11.26 -7.80 -11.53
N TRP A 198 12.39 -7.36 -12.09
CA TRP A 198 13.09 -8.08 -13.15
C TRP A 198 13.65 -9.41 -12.66
N ALA A 199 14.28 -9.39 -11.47
CA ALA A 199 14.91 -10.56 -10.88
C ALA A 199 13.90 -11.52 -10.24
N CYS A 200 12.81 -11.00 -9.66
CA CYS A 200 11.81 -11.75 -8.92
C CYS A 200 10.43 -11.64 -9.60
N PRO A 201 10.02 -12.63 -10.43
CA PRO A 201 8.76 -12.60 -11.18
C PRO A 201 7.50 -12.58 -10.31
N ASN A 202 7.61 -12.89 -9.04
CA ASN A 202 6.55 -12.88 -8.05
C ASN A 202 6.34 -11.49 -7.39
N VAL A 203 7.14 -10.47 -7.75
CA VAL A 203 6.97 -9.09 -7.30
C VAL A 203 6.10 -8.32 -8.29
N MET A 204 5.10 -7.62 -7.78
CA MET A 204 4.13 -6.80 -8.50
C MET A 204 4.25 -5.33 -8.07
N ILE A 205 3.77 -4.43 -8.89
CA ILE A 205 3.77 -2.98 -8.64
C ILE A 205 2.34 -2.50 -8.45
N ASP A 206 2.10 -1.76 -7.36
CA ASP A 206 0.86 -1.03 -7.14
C ASP A 206 1.07 0.46 -7.47
N THR A 207 0.12 1.05 -8.16
CA THR A 207 0.22 2.41 -8.72
C THR A 207 -0.36 3.49 -7.82
N SER A 208 -0.69 3.16 -6.58
CA SER A 208 -1.44 3.99 -5.65
C SER A 208 -0.81 5.35 -5.33
N GLY A 209 -1.65 6.24 -4.82
CA GLY A 209 -1.26 7.54 -4.32
C GLY A 209 -1.07 8.61 -5.38
N SER A 210 -0.70 9.78 -4.94
CA SER A 210 -0.47 10.95 -5.80
C SER A 210 0.85 10.90 -6.58
N ASN A 211 1.75 10.02 -6.20
CA ASN A 211 3.10 9.89 -6.78
C ASN A 211 3.93 11.19 -6.81
N GLN A 212 3.65 12.12 -5.86
CA GLN A 212 4.37 13.40 -5.78
C GLN A 212 5.86 13.27 -5.44
N TRP A 213 6.30 12.09 -5.01
CA TRP A 213 7.70 11.75 -4.84
C TRP A 213 8.51 11.93 -6.15
N MET A 214 7.85 11.92 -7.32
CA MET A 214 8.49 12.23 -8.59
C MET A 214 9.19 13.60 -8.58
N ALA A 215 8.69 14.55 -7.77
CA ALA A 215 9.32 15.87 -7.60
C ALA A 215 10.70 15.82 -6.93
N TRP A 216 11.07 14.71 -6.30
CA TRP A 216 12.39 14.51 -5.68
C TRP A 216 13.41 13.90 -6.63
N MET A 217 12.98 13.46 -7.81
CA MET A 217 13.90 12.91 -8.80
C MET A 217 14.77 14.01 -9.42
N PRO A 218 16.08 13.77 -9.66
CA PRO A 218 16.98 14.76 -10.26
C PRO A 218 16.75 14.93 -11.77
N TYR A 219 15.75 14.28 -12.31
CA TYR A 219 15.31 14.35 -13.71
C TYR A 219 13.79 14.47 -13.79
N LYS A 220 13.29 14.97 -14.92
CA LYS A 220 11.85 15.04 -15.14
C LYS A 220 11.29 13.63 -15.30
N LEU A 221 10.29 13.31 -14.50
CA LEU A 221 9.56 12.05 -14.51
C LEU A 221 8.05 12.35 -14.50
N THR A 222 7.30 11.68 -15.36
CA THR A 222 5.86 11.80 -15.45
C THR A 222 5.20 10.46 -15.08
N LEU A 223 3.92 10.50 -14.75
CA LEU A 223 3.15 9.28 -14.48
C LEU A 223 3.14 8.33 -15.69
N ARG A 224 3.10 8.88 -16.91
CA ARG A 224 3.21 8.11 -18.15
C ARG A 224 4.55 7.38 -18.26
N ASP A 225 5.66 8.04 -17.89
CA ASP A 225 6.99 7.42 -17.91
C ASP A 225 7.05 6.24 -16.92
N LEU A 226 6.42 6.37 -15.74
CA LEU A 226 6.34 5.26 -14.78
C LEU A 226 5.62 4.06 -15.38
N PHE A 227 4.44 4.26 -15.97
CA PHE A 227 3.70 3.18 -16.60
C PHE A 227 4.46 2.57 -17.78
N LEU A 228 5.05 3.40 -18.64
CA LEU A 228 5.83 2.92 -19.78
C LEU A 228 6.98 2.02 -19.32
N LYS A 229 7.75 2.44 -18.31
CA LYS A 229 8.88 1.67 -17.78
C LYS A 229 8.41 0.37 -17.09
N CYS A 230 7.30 0.39 -16.39
CA CYS A 230 6.72 -0.82 -15.83
C CYS A 230 6.29 -1.80 -16.93
N LEU A 231 5.56 -1.32 -17.95
CA LEU A 231 5.11 -2.15 -19.07
C LEU A 231 6.28 -2.76 -19.85
N GLU A 232 7.33 -1.98 -20.13
CA GLU A 232 8.55 -2.44 -20.79
C GLU A 232 9.32 -3.48 -19.96
N THR A 233 9.29 -3.38 -18.63
CA THR A 233 10.09 -4.23 -17.73
C THR A 233 9.36 -5.49 -17.31
N ILE A 234 8.07 -5.39 -16.92
CA ILE A 234 7.35 -6.49 -16.28
C ILE A 234 6.02 -6.86 -16.97
N GLY A 235 5.60 -6.06 -17.95
CA GLY A 235 4.31 -6.24 -18.62
C GLY A 235 3.12 -5.88 -17.73
N ALA A 236 1.92 -5.93 -18.31
CA ALA A 236 0.70 -5.49 -17.66
C ALA A 236 0.23 -6.41 -16.52
N ASP A 237 0.56 -7.70 -16.56
CA ASP A 237 0.02 -8.72 -15.63
C ASP A 237 0.49 -8.57 -14.18
N ARG A 238 1.50 -7.74 -13.95
CA ARG A 238 2.08 -7.49 -12.62
C ARG A 238 1.92 -6.05 -12.14
N ILE A 239 0.99 -5.28 -12.74
CA ILE A 239 0.67 -3.91 -12.35
C ILE A 239 -0.76 -3.91 -11.82
N VAL A 240 -0.97 -3.38 -10.60
CA VAL A 240 -2.30 -3.24 -9.99
C VAL A 240 -2.57 -1.79 -9.65
N PHE A 241 -3.79 -1.33 -9.94
CA PHE A 241 -4.25 0.00 -9.58
C PHE A 241 -4.70 0.05 -8.13
N ALA A 242 -4.39 1.15 -7.44
CA ALA A 242 -4.97 1.53 -6.17
C ALA A 242 -4.96 3.05 -5.98
N THR A 243 -5.56 3.55 -4.91
CA THR A 243 -5.73 4.99 -4.70
C THR A 243 -4.98 5.53 -3.48
N ASP A 244 -4.62 4.71 -2.51
CA ASP A 244 -4.12 5.16 -1.20
C ASP A 244 -5.10 6.12 -0.50
N SER A 245 -6.39 5.85 -0.64
CA SER A 245 -7.46 6.66 -0.03
C SER A 245 -7.73 6.19 1.39
N SER A 246 -7.81 7.13 2.34
CA SER A 246 -7.91 6.79 3.76
C SER A 246 -8.76 7.74 4.60
N TYR A 247 -9.29 8.83 4.01
CA TYR A 247 -10.01 9.85 4.76
C TYR A 247 -11.06 10.56 3.91
N PHE A 248 -12.05 11.15 4.57
CA PHE A 248 -13.01 12.08 3.96
C PHE A 248 -12.57 13.54 4.17
N PRO A 249 -12.93 14.46 3.25
CA PRO A 249 -13.94 14.31 2.18
C PRO A 249 -13.45 13.61 0.90
N ARG A 250 -12.17 13.23 0.79
CA ARG A 250 -11.62 12.61 -0.42
C ARG A 250 -12.32 11.30 -0.80
N GLY A 251 -12.56 10.40 0.17
CA GLY A 251 -13.09 9.08 -0.10
C GLY A 251 -12.23 8.32 -1.13
N PHE A 252 -12.84 7.55 -2.04
CA PHE A 252 -12.14 6.95 -3.18
C PHE A 252 -11.67 8.05 -4.15
N SER A 253 -10.37 8.09 -4.44
CA SER A 253 -9.80 9.12 -5.33
C SER A 253 -10.09 8.83 -6.81
N GLU A 254 -11.23 9.29 -7.29
CA GLU A 254 -11.60 9.18 -8.71
C GLU A 254 -10.62 9.95 -9.62
N ASN A 255 -10.03 11.04 -9.12
CA ASN A 255 -9.03 11.81 -9.85
C ASN A 255 -7.81 10.94 -10.19
N TYR A 256 -7.30 10.13 -9.25
CA TYR A 256 -6.19 9.24 -9.54
C TYR A 256 -6.56 8.17 -10.55
N LEU A 257 -7.77 7.62 -10.46
CA LEU A 257 -8.25 6.64 -11.44
C LEU A 257 -8.30 7.24 -12.84
N ARG A 258 -8.94 8.39 -13.00
CA ARG A 258 -9.11 9.07 -14.31
C ARG A 258 -7.75 9.49 -14.89
N GLU A 259 -6.88 10.05 -14.08
CA GLU A 259 -5.54 10.45 -14.50
C GLU A 259 -4.71 9.25 -14.96
N GLN A 260 -4.66 8.18 -14.17
CA GLN A 260 -3.88 6.99 -14.50
C GLN A 260 -4.41 6.29 -15.75
N ILE A 261 -5.74 6.15 -15.92
CA ILE A 261 -6.34 5.61 -17.15
C ILE A 261 -5.94 6.47 -18.36
N ARG A 262 -6.00 7.78 -18.25
CA ARG A 262 -5.61 8.71 -19.33
C ARG A 262 -4.14 8.51 -19.73
N GLU A 263 -3.25 8.43 -18.75
CA GLU A 263 -1.82 8.29 -19.01
C GLU A 263 -1.46 6.90 -19.60
N VAL A 264 -2.11 5.83 -19.13
CA VAL A 264 -1.94 4.48 -19.70
C VAL A 264 -2.47 4.42 -21.15
N ARG A 265 -3.64 4.97 -21.40
CA ARG A 265 -4.19 5.03 -22.78
C ARG A 265 -3.32 5.86 -23.72
N ALA A 266 -2.71 6.93 -23.23
CA ALA A 266 -1.80 7.78 -24.02
C ALA A 266 -0.48 7.09 -24.42
N ILE A 267 -0.15 5.93 -23.83
CA ILE A 267 0.95 5.07 -24.27
C ILE A 267 0.58 4.30 -25.55
N GLY A 268 -0.71 4.14 -25.85
CA GLY A 268 -1.20 3.41 -27.01
C GLY A 268 -1.36 1.90 -26.76
N VAL A 269 -1.59 1.49 -25.53
CA VAL A 269 -1.84 0.09 -25.18
C VAL A 269 -3.27 -0.35 -25.54
N GLU A 270 -3.47 -1.65 -25.71
CA GLU A 270 -4.77 -2.27 -25.96
C GLU A 270 -5.70 -2.16 -24.74
N ASP A 271 -7.02 -2.18 -24.95
CA ASP A 271 -8.02 -2.15 -23.86
C ASP A 271 -7.83 -3.27 -22.85
N ASN A 272 -7.45 -4.47 -23.28
CA ASN A 272 -7.15 -5.58 -22.37
C ASN A 272 -6.00 -5.27 -21.39
N THR A 273 -5.02 -4.47 -21.79
CA THR A 273 -3.95 -3.98 -20.91
C THR A 273 -4.51 -3.04 -19.85
N VAL A 274 -5.40 -2.13 -20.24
CA VAL A 274 -6.10 -1.23 -19.31
C VAL A 274 -6.92 -2.05 -18.30
N ASP A 275 -7.71 -3.01 -18.78
CA ASP A 275 -8.51 -3.90 -17.92
C ASP A 275 -7.64 -4.68 -16.92
N LYS A 276 -6.50 -5.20 -17.35
CA LYS A 276 -5.57 -5.91 -16.46
C LYS A 276 -5.11 -5.02 -15.31
N ILE A 277 -4.64 -3.81 -15.62
CA ILE A 277 -4.07 -2.88 -14.62
C ILE A 277 -5.14 -2.41 -13.64
N PHE A 278 -6.32 -2.01 -14.15
CA PHE A 278 -7.32 -1.32 -13.34
C PHE A 278 -8.37 -2.24 -12.70
N TYR A 279 -8.40 -3.53 -13.09
CA TYR A 279 -9.38 -4.48 -12.55
C TYR A 279 -8.85 -5.91 -12.43
N LYS A 280 -8.54 -6.59 -13.55
CA LYS A 280 -8.34 -8.05 -13.61
C LYS A 280 -7.22 -8.55 -12.70
N ASN A 281 -6.11 -7.81 -12.60
CA ASN A 281 -4.98 -8.23 -11.77
C ASN A 281 -5.33 -8.18 -10.27
N ALA A 282 -6.04 -7.14 -9.83
CA ALA A 282 -6.49 -7.04 -8.44
C ALA A 282 -7.53 -8.11 -8.11
N ALA A 283 -8.50 -8.36 -9.01
CA ALA A 283 -9.51 -9.40 -8.84
C ALA A 283 -8.87 -10.78 -8.70
N ARG A 284 -7.93 -11.13 -9.61
CA ARG A 284 -7.17 -12.39 -9.54
C ARG A 284 -6.33 -12.49 -8.25
N LEU A 285 -5.61 -11.42 -7.89
CA LEU A 285 -4.75 -11.37 -6.70
C LEU A 285 -5.54 -11.61 -5.41
N LEU A 286 -6.74 -11.06 -5.35
CA LEU A 286 -7.63 -11.13 -4.19
C LEU A 286 -8.60 -12.33 -4.24
N LYS A 287 -8.49 -13.19 -5.29
CA LYS A 287 -9.38 -14.35 -5.51
C LYS A 287 -10.87 -13.93 -5.48
N LEU A 288 -11.21 -12.85 -6.23
CA LEU A 288 -12.57 -12.32 -6.34
C LEU A 288 -13.31 -12.87 -7.57
N GLU A 289 -12.60 -13.51 -8.49
CA GLU A 289 -13.15 -14.20 -9.64
C GLU A 289 -13.66 -15.57 -9.18
N GLY A 290 -14.97 -15.73 -9.06
CA GLY A 290 -15.64 -16.97 -8.67
C GLY A 290 -17.09 -16.94 -9.04
#